data_76cc922c97750ea06172e1130b94ad85
#
_entry.id   76cc922c97750ea06172e1130b94ad85
#
_cell.length_a   1.000
_cell.length_b   1.000
_cell.length_c   1.000
_cell.angle_alpha   90.00
_cell.angle_beta   90.00
_cell.angle_gamma   90.00
#
_symmetry.space_group_name_H-M   'P 1'
#
loop_
_entity.id
_entity.type
_entity.pdbx_description
1 polymer ?
#
loop_
_entity_poly.entity_id
_entity_poly.type
_entity_poly.pdbx_seq_one_letter_code
_entity_poly.pdbx_strand_id
1 'polypeptide(L)'
;MPFITISNHPYGHIDGLILADYFGHLRTDYKIMVTQFLERVEALTPSLISVTPTGVERTAATAKSIMGVRRALTHLRSGGALGLLPAGAISDFSLRDGCVRDREWQPAIIAFMAKAQVPILPVRFLDRNSAFFYMLGLIDWRVRLLRLPAEVFNKAHCPVRLCLGPLISVEEQRQYLATHTLEEYGLWLRTYCSRV
;
A
#
# COMPACT_ATOMS: atom_id res chain seq x y z
N MET A 1 7.35 6.16 18.51
CA MET A 1 8.08 6.80 17.41
C MET A 1 7.29 6.63 16.13
N PRO A 2 7.29 7.59 15.19
CA PRO A 2 6.57 7.47 13.93
C PRO A 2 7.24 6.44 13.01
N PHE A 3 6.46 5.79 12.16
CA PHE A 3 6.95 4.91 11.11
C PHE A 3 5.92 4.75 10.00
N ILE A 4 6.37 4.29 8.84
CA ILE A 4 5.52 3.92 7.72
C ILE A 4 5.61 2.41 7.50
N THR A 5 4.48 1.71 7.34
CA THR A 5 4.46 0.38 6.75
C THR A 5 4.24 0.48 5.25
N ILE A 6 4.95 -0.33 4.49
CA ILE A 6 4.75 -0.49 3.05
C ILE A 6 4.43 -1.94 2.76
N SER A 7 3.42 -2.20 1.93
CA SER A 7 3.06 -3.59 1.60
C SER A 7 2.69 -3.78 0.14
N ASN A 8 2.79 -5.04 -0.32
CA ASN A 8 2.16 -5.48 -1.55
C ASN A 8 0.62 -5.46 -1.41
N HIS A 9 -0.10 -5.58 -2.53
CA HIS A 9 -1.55 -5.40 -2.59
C HIS A 9 -2.28 -6.57 -3.29
N PRO A 10 -2.17 -7.81 -2.78
CA PRO A 10 -2.65 -9.00 -3.47
C PRO A 10 -4.16 -9.21 -3.40
N TYR A 11 -4.84 -8.77 -2.35
CA TYR A 11 -6.26 -9.03 -2.12
C TYR A 11 -7.17 -7.88 -2.55
N GLY A 12 -6.64 -6.66 -2.61
CA GLY A 12 -7.42 -5.46 -2.89
C GLY A 12 -7.86 -4.74 -1.61
N HIS A 13 -9.10 -4.27 -1.56
CA HIS A 13 -9.57 -3.40 -0.46
C HIS A 13 -9.34 -3.96 0.95
N ILE A 14 -9.34 -5.29 1.11
CA ILE A 14 -9.13 -5.92 2.43
C ILE A 14 -7.70 -5.86 2.93
N ASP A 15 -6.69 -5.67 2.07
CA ASP A 15 -5.31 -5.54 2.54
C ASP A 15 -5.15 -4.37 3.50
N GLY A 16 -5.73 -3.22 3.15
CA GLY A 16 -5.74 -2.05 4.02
C GLY A 16 -6.47 -2.31 5.34
N LEU A 17 -7.58 -3.05 5.31
CA LEU A 17 -8.34 -3.39 6.53
C LEU A 17 -7.55 -4.33 7.43
N ILE A 18 -6.90 -5.34 6.86
CA ILE A 18 -6.05 -6.27 7.62
C ILE A 18 -4.89 -5.54 8.28
N LEU A 19 -4.23 -4.61 7.54
CA LEU A 19 -3.16 -3.80 8.11
C LEU A 19 -3.68 -2.87 9.21
N ALA A 20 -4.86 -2.25 9.01
CA ALA A 20 -5.48 -1.37 10.00
C ALA A 20 -5.83 -2.14 11.28
N ASP A 21 -6.37 -3.35 11.15
CA ASP A 21 -6.69 -4.23 12.29
C ASP A 21 -5.41 -4.66 13.00
N TYR A 22 -4.48 -5.28 12.30
CA TYR A 22 -3.24 -5.82 12.89
C TYR A 22 -2.41 -4.74 13.59
N PHE A 23 -2.10 -3.66 12.88
CA PHE A 23 -1.28 -2.58 13.45
C PHE A 23 -2.09 -1.66 14.38
N GLY A 24 -3.40 -1.55 14.21
CA GLY A 24 -4.30 -0.82 15.09
C GLY A 24 -4.34 -1.38 16.51
N HIS A 25 -4.25 -2.71 16.66
CA HIS A 25 -4.10 -3.37 17.96
C HIS A 25 -2.74 -3.08 18.63
N LEU A 26 -1.69 -2.87 17.84
CA LEU A 26 -0.36 -2.53 18.35
C LEU A 26 -0.18 -1.03 18.61
N ARG A 27 -0.85 -0.20 17.81
CA ARG A 27 -0.76 1.26 17.81
C ARG A 27 -2.12 1.87 17.49
N THR A 28 -2.78 2.42 18.49
CA THR A 28 -4.11 3.04 18.35
C THR A 28 -4.15 4.24 17.40
N ASP A 29 -2.99 4.85 17.15
CA ASP A 29 -2.80 5.96 16.21
C ASP A 29 -2.39 5.50 14.80
N TYR A 30 -2.39 4.18 14.52
CA TYR A 30 -2.09 3.68 13.18
C TYR A 30 -3.20 4.04 12.19
N LYS A 31 -2.82 4.61 11.06
CA LYS A 31 -3.74 4.96 9.96
C LYS A 31 -3.29 4.36 8.65
N ILE A 32 -4.23 4.08 7.76
CA ILE A 32 -3.94 3.63 6.39
C ILE A 32 -4.26 4.74 5.40
N MET A 33 -3.35 4.98 4.47
CA MET A 33 -3.61 5.82 3.32
C MET A 33 -4.38 5.02 2.27
N VAL A 34 -5.59 5.45 1.97
CA VAL A 34 -6.51 4.76 1.05
C VAL A 34 -7.05 5.69 -0.01
N THR A 35 -7.60 5.11 -1.08
CA THR A 35 -8.39 5.86 -2.05
C THR A 35 -9.77 6.22 -1.48
N GLN A 36 -10.40 7.27 -1.98
CA GLN A 36 -11.68 7.80 -1.49
C GLN A 36 -12.83 6.79 -1.42
N PHE A 37 -12.73 5.66 -2.13
CA PHE A 37 -13.79 4.65 -2.12
C PHE A 37 -14.08 4.10 -0.71
N LEU A 38 -13.05 3.93 0.11
CA LEU A 38 -13.19 3.42 1.48
C LEU A 38 -13.70 4.48 2.49
N GLU A 39 -13.70 5.77 2.15
CA GLU A 39 -14.32 6.81 2.99
C GLU A 39 -15.81 6.59 3.25
N ARG A 40 -16.49 5.84 2.38
CA ARG A 40 -17.93 5.57 2.52
C ARG A 40 -18.25 4.63 3.68
N VAL A 41 -17.25 3.98 4.26
CA VAL A 41 -17.41 3.12 5.44
C VAL A 41 -17.09 3.96 6.68
N GLU A 42 -18.12 4.58 7.26
CA GLU A 42 -18.00 5.51 8.39
C GLU A 42 -17.23 4.93 9.59
N ALA A 43 -17.45 3.65 9.88
CA ALA A 43 -16.77 2.94 10.96
C ALA A 43 -15.23 2.91 10.84
N LEU A 44 -14.70 3.07 9.63
CA LEU A 44 -13.26 3.03 9.35
C LEU A 44 -12.62 4.41 9.28
N THR A 45 -13.43 5.47 9.20
CA THR A 45 -12.96 6.86 9.00
C THR A 45 -11.85 7.30 9.98
N PRO A 46 -11.89 6.95 11.29
CA PRO A 46 -10.83 7.33 12.22
C PRO A 46 -9.45 6.74 11.87
N SER A 47 -9.43 5.56 11.25
CA SER A 47 -8.21 4.82 10.89
C SER A 47 -7.76 5.06 9.44
N LEU A 48 -8.44 5.95 8.70
CA LEU A 48 -8.17 6.18 7.29
C LEU A 48 -7.68 7.61 7.01
N ILE A 49 -6.72 7.73 6.10
CA ILE A 49 -6.37 9.00 5.46
C ILE A 49 -6.61 8.84 3.96
N SER A 50 -7.64 9.52 3.47
CA SER A 50 -8.02 9.41 2.07
C SER A 50 -7.21 10.33 1.18
N VAL A 51 -6.80 9.77 0.04
CA VAL A 51 -6.16 10.48 -1.06
C VAL A 51 -6.85 10.15 -2.38
N THR A 52 -6.82 11.09 -3.31
CA THR A 52 -7.25 10.80 -4.68
C THR A 52 -6.09 10.13 -5.42
N PRO A 53 -6.28 8.96 -6.05
CA PRO A 53 -5.22 8.33 -6.82
C PRO A 53 -4.75 9.25 -7.95
N THR A 54 -3.45 9.46 -8.05
CA THR A 54 -2.80 10.04 -9.23
C THR A 54 -2.40 8.88 -10.13
N GLY A 55 -3.33 8.33 -10.89
CA GLY A 55 -3.07 7.25 -11.85
C GLY A 55 -2.90 7.79 -13.28
N VAL A 56 -2.55 6.92 -14.20
CA VAL A 56 -2.29 7.19 -15.63
C VAL A 56 -3.41 7.99 -16.33
N GLU A 57 -4.63 7.98 -15.80
CA GLU A 57 -5.77 8.73 -16.34
C GLU A 57 -6.00 10.11 -15.67
N ARG A 58 -5.19 10.51 -14.66
CA ARG A 58 -5.38 11.77 -13.94
C ARG A 58 -4.06 12.50 -13.78
N THR A 59 -3.85 13.46 -14.65
CA THR A 59 -2.61 14.25 -14.76
C THR A 59 -2.47 15.40 -13.75
N ALA A 60 -3.48 15.68 -12.92
CA ALA A 60 -3.43 16.78 -11.97
C ALA A 60 -3.74 16.34 -10.52
N ALA A 61 -2.91 16.78 -9.58
CA ALA A 61 -3.20 16.64 -8.15
C ALA A 61 -4.44 17.47 -7.78
N THR A 62 -5.48 16.82 -7.27
CA THR A 62 -6.67 17.53 -6.78
C THR A 62 -6.39 18.18 -5.42
N ALA A 63 -7.11 19.25 -5.07
CA ALA A 63 -7.03 19.88 -3.75
C ALA A 63 -7.23 18.87 -2.60
N LYS A 64 -8.13 17.90 -2.77
CA LYS A 64 -8.35 16.79 -1.83
C LYS A 64 -7.12 15.89 -1.67
N SER A 65 -6.43 15.57 -2.77
CA SER A 65 -5.19 14.78 -2.72
C SER A 65 -4.10 15.49 -1.94
N ILE A 66 -3.92 16.79 -2.18
CA ILE A 66 -2.97 17.63 -1.45
C ILE A 66 -3.30 17.67 0.04
N MET A 67 -4.58 17.80 0.39
CA MET A 67 -5.03 17.77 1.79
C MET A 67 -4.76 16.43 2.46
N GLY A 68 -5.02 15.31 1.77
CA GLY A 68 -4.72 13.97 2.27
C GLY A 68 -3.23 13.77 2.55
N VAL A 69 -2.37 14.18 1.61
CA VAL A 69 -0.91 14.14 1.79
C VAL A 69 -0.46 15.02 2.97
N ARG A 70 -1.01 16.22 3.11
CA ARG A 70 -0.71 17.09 4.27
C ARG A 70 -1.13 16.45 5.58
N ARG A 71 -2.33 15.88 5.67
CA ARG A 71 -2.82 15.16 6.87
C ARG A 71 -1.89 14.00 7.23
N ALA A 72 -1.45 13.22 6.25
CA ALA A 72 -0.52 12.13 6.44
C ALA A 72 0.83 12.60 6.99
N LEU A 73 1.42 13.65 6.42
CA LEU A 73 2.67 14.24 6.92
C LEU A 73 2.52 14.82 8.34
N THR A 74 1.41 15.50 8.62
CA THR A 74 1.13 16.04 9.96
C THR A 74 0.99 14.90 10.96
N HIS A 75 0.27 13.84 10.60
CA HIS A 75 0.12 12.65 11.44
C HIS A 75 1.46 11.99 11.78
N LEU A 76 2.33 11.79 10.80
CA LEU A 76 3.68 11.26 11.02
C LEU A 76 4.53 12.20 11.90
N ARG A 77 4.47 13.52 11.69
CA ARG A 77 5.19 14.51 12.49
C ARG A 77 4.72 14.58 13.94
N SER A 78 3.45 14.27 14.21
CA SER A 78 2.92 14.14 15.57
C SER A 78 3.26 12.81 16.25
N GLY A 79 4.07 11.96 15.62
CA GLY A 79 4.50 10.69 16.17
C GLY A 79 3.68 9.48 15.73
N GLY A 80 2.69 9.68 14.86
CA GLY A 80 1.76 8.64 14.40
C GLY A 80 2.39 7.63 13.45
N ALA A 81 1.70 6.52 13.24
CA ALA A 81 2.09 5.47 12.30
C ALA A 81 1.16 5.42 11.09
N LEU A 82 1.70 5.12 9.90
CA LEU A 82 0.97 5.18 8.64
C LEU A 82 1.23 3.96 7.76
N GLY A 83 0.17 3.34 7.26
CA GLY A 83 0.25 2.26 6.28
C GLY A 83 0.08 2.77 4.85
N LEU A 84 0.89 2.26 3.96
CA LEU A 84 0.86 2.54 2.52
C LEU A 84 0.78 1.26 1.71
N LEU A 85 0.01 1.32 0.64
CA LEU A 85 -0.06 0.34 -0.44
C LEU A 85 0.46 1.02 -1.72
N PRO A 86 1.80 1.09 -1.92
CA PRO A 86 2.41 2.05 -2.87
C PRO A 86 2.05 1.80 -4.33
N ALA A 87 1.67 0.57 -4.69
CA ALA A 87 1.19 0.25 -6.03
C ALA A 87 -0.14 0.95 -6.37
N GLY A 88 -0.97 1.25 -5.35
CA GLY A 88 -2.27 1.90 -5.52
C GLY A 88 -3.30 1.10 -6.30
N ALA A 89 -3.00 -0.14 -6.64
CA ALA A 89 -3.85 -1.06 -7.36
C ALA A 89 -3.53 -2.51 -6.98
N ILE A 90 -4.52 -3.39 -7.11
CA ILE A 90 -4.37 -4.83 -6.83
C ILE A 90 -3.30 -5.42 -7.72
N SER A 91 -2.46 -6.30 -7.16
CA SER A 91 -1.44 -7.05 -7.87
C SER A 91 -1.99 -7.77 -9.11
N ASP A 92 -1.19 -7.86 -10.15
CA ASP A 92 -1.54 -8.52 -11.41
C ASP A 92 -0.73 -9.80 -11.61
N PHE A 93 -1.28 -10.72 -12.41
CA PHE A 93 -0.49 -11.84 -12.90
C PHE A 93 0.36 -11.37 -14.08
N SER A 94 1.68 -11.49 -13.94
CA SER A 94 2.63 -11.20 -15.00
C SER A 94 2.86 -12.46 -15.85
N LEU A 95 2.43 -12.43 -17.11
CA LEU A 95 2.70 -13.52 -18.05
C LEU A 95 4.21 -13.69 -18.29
N ARG A 96 4.96 -12.58 -18.25
CA ARG A 96 6.41 -12.60 -18.46
C ARG A 96 7.16 -13.33 -17.35
N ASP A 97 6.73 -13.14 -16.10
CA ASP A 97 7.43 -13.63 -14.91
C ASP A 97 6.76 -14.90 -14.33
N GLY A 98 5.59 -15.28 -14.86
CA GLY A 98 4.83 -16.45 -14.39
C GLY A 98 4.32 -16.32 -12.94
N CYS A 99 4.25 -15.12 -12.39
CA CYS A 99 3.88 -14.90 -11.01
C CYS A 99 2.98 -13.66 -10.80
N VAL A 100 2.33 -13.62 -9.64
CA VAL A 100 1.56 -12.44 -9.21
C VAL A 100 2.51 -11.45 -8.57
N ARG A 101 2.44 -10.21 -9.02
CA ARG A 101 3.24 -9.11 -8.45
C ARG A 101 2.51 -7.79 -8.51
N ASP A 102 2.91 -6.87 -7.65
CA ASP A 102 2.42 -5.50 -7.67
C ASP A 102 2.76 -4.80 -8.98
N ARG A 103 1.86 -3.90 -9.36
CA ARG A 103 2.16 -2.88 -10.37
C ARG A 103 3.32 -2.00 -9.92
N GLU A 104 3.82 -1.21 -10.83
CA GLU A 104 4.81 -0.18 -10.49
C GLU A 104 4.27 0.76 -9.42
N TRP A 105 5.13 1.10 -8.48
CA TRP A 105 4.77 2.01 -7.41
C TRP A 105 4.60 3.42 -7.92
N GLN A 106 3.63 4.13 -7.38
CA GLN A 106 3.30 5.48 -7.83
C GLN A 106 4.41 6.47 -7.44
N PRO A 107 4.95 7.27 -8.40
CA PRO A 107 6.01 8.23 -8.12
C PRO A 107 5.66 9.22 -7.00
N ALA A 108 4.40 9.63 -6.90
CA ALA A 108 3.93 10.52 -5.84
C ALA A 108 4.04 9.89 -4.44
N ILE A 109 3.81 8.58 -4.32
CA ILE A 109 3.95 7.86 -3.04
C ILE A 109 5.42 7.65 -2.70
N ILE A 110 6.27 7.37 -3.69
CA ILE A 110 7.72 7.28 -3.51
C ILE A 110 8.27 8.62 -3.01
N ALA A 111 7.89 9.74 -3.65
CA ALA A 111 8.27 11.08 -3.22
C ALA A 111 7.75 11.42 -1.81
N PHE A 112 6.54 10.98 -1.47
CA PHE A 112 5.98 11.13 -0.13
C PHE A 112 6.85 10.41 0.91
N MET A 113 7.23 9.15 0.68
CA MET A 113 8.07 8.37 1.60
C MET A 113 9.44 9.02 1.81
N ALA A 114 10.10 9.44 0.74
CA ALA A 114 11.37 10.15 0.80
C ALA A 114 11.27 11.45 1.62
N LYS A 115 10.16 12.18 1.48
CA LYS A 115 9.91 13.44 2.21
C LYS A 115 9.52 13.24 3.67
N ALA A 116 8.90 12.12 4.00
CA ALA A 116 8.39 11.85 5.35
C ALA A 116 9.52 11.71 6.37
N GLN A 117 10.69 11.22 5.96
CA GLN A 117 11.89 11.07 6.82
C GLN A 117 11.58 10.32 8.13
N VAL A 118 10.87 9.21 8.03
CA VAL A 118 10.56 8.30 9.13
C VAL A 118 10.98 6.87 8.78
N PRO A 119 11.24 6.00 9.76
CA PRO A 119 11.55 4.60 9.48
C PRO A 119 10.45 3.91 8.68
N ILE A 120 10.84 2.97 7.83
CA ILE A 120 9.93 2.20 6.97
C ILE A 120 9.99 0.73 7.37
N LEU A 121 8.82 0.13 7.63
CA LEU A 121 8.65 -1.29 7.92
C LEU A 121 8.05 -1.99 6.70
N PRO A 122 8.82 -2.81 5.98
CA PRO A 122 8.29 -3.64 4.92
C PRO A 122 7.36 -4.72 5.48
N VAL A 123 6.20 -4.88 4.85
CA VAL A 123 5.21 -5.90 5.17
C VAL A 123 4.85 -6.64 3.89
N ARG A 124 4.78 -7.96 3.93
CA ARG A 124 4.40 -8.76 2.79
C ARG A 124 3.24 -9.67 3.12
N PHE A 125 2.17 -9.58 2.33
CA PHE A 125 1.16 -10.61 2.26
C PHE A 125 1.71 -11.78 1.45
N LEU A 126 1.74 -12.96 2.07
CA LEU A 126 2.28 -14.17 1.44
C LEU A 126 1.25 -14.87 0.54
N ASP A 127 -0.01 -14.65 0.83
CA ASP A 127 -1.13 -15.24 0.10
C ASP A 127 -1.68 -14.27 -0.95
N ARG A 128 -2.60 -14.75 -1.79
CA ARG A 128 -3.13 -13.99 -2.91
C ARG A 128 -4.58 -14.41 -3.23
N ASN A 129 -5.22 -13.70 -4.13
CA ASN A 129 -6.52 -14.07 -4.69
C ASN A 129 -6.45 -15.38 -5.49
N SER A 130 -7.60 -15.93 -5.84
CA SER A 130 -7.69 -17.16 -6.60
C SER A 130 -7.07 -17.04 -8.00
N ALA A 131 -6.63 -18.16 -8.57
CA ALA A 131 -6.14 -18.19 -9.95
C ALA A 131 -7.20 -17.64 -10.93
N PHE A 132 -8.48 -17.96 -10.68
CA PHE A 132 -9.59 -17.46 -11.49
C PHE A 132 -9.70 -15.94 -11.49
N PHE A 133 -9.48 -15.29 -10.33
CA PHE A 133 -9.44 -13.82 -10.24
C PHE A 133 -8.38 -13.23 -11.18
N TYR A 134 -7.18 -13.82 -11.19
CA TYR A 134 -6.09 -13.33 -12.06
C TYR A 134 -6.34 -13.65 -13.53
N MET A 135 -6.94 -14.81 -13.86
CA MET A 135 -7.33 -15.13 -15.23
C MET A 135 -8.34 -14.13 -15.78
N LEU A 136 -9.34 -13.73 -15.00
CA LEU A 136 -10.26 -12.67 -15.39
C LEU A 136 -9.52 -11.35 -15.65
N GLY A 137 -8.49 -11.05 -14.86
CA GLY A 137 -7.65 -9.86 -15.03
C GLY A 137 -6.83 -9.84 -16.32
N LEU A 138 -6.53 -11.00 -16.90
CA LEU A 138 -5.88 -11.10 -18.20
C LEU A 138 -6.84 -10.79 -19.37
N ILE A 139 -8.15 -10.97 -19.16
CA ILE A 139 -9.18 -10.63 -20.16
C ILE A 139 -9.49 -9.13 -20.03
N ASP A 140 -9.91 -8.67 -18.86
CA ASP A 140 -10.18 -7.27 -18.55
C ASP A 140 -10.08 -7.03 -17.03
N TRP A 141 -9.31 -6.01 -16.64
CA TRP A 141 -9.13 -5.65 -15.23
C TRP A 141 -10.45 -5.26 -14.54
N ARG A 142 -11.44 -4.76 -15.28
CA ARG A 142 -12.76 -4.37 -14.75
C ARG A 142 -13.59 -5.60 -14.39
N VAL A 143 -13.53 -6.64 -15.23
CA VAL A 143 -14.26 -7.89 -15.00
C VAL A 143 -13.79 -8.58 -13.72
N ARG A 144 -12.48 -8.60 -13.46
CA ARG A 144 -11.98 -9.18 -12.20
C ARG A 144 -12.45 -8.45 -10.96
N LEU A 145 -12.72 -7.12 -11.03
CA LEU A 145 -13.21 -6.36 -9.87
C LEU A 145 -14.60 -6.82 -9.43
N LEU A 146 -15.43 -7.32 -10.34
CA LEU A 146 -16.74 -7.90 -10.02
C LEU A 146 -16.60 -9.17 -9.16
N ARG A 147 -15.45 -9.84 -9.24
CA ARG A 147 -15.14 -11.04 -8.45
C ARG A 147 -14.67 -10.73 -7.03
N LEU A 148 -14.24 -9.50 -6.73
CA LEU A 148 -13.68 -9.15 -5.41
C LEU A 148 -14.57 -9.54 -4.23
N PRO A 149 -15.90 -9.31 -4.22
CA PRO A 149 -16.72 -9.76 -3.11
C PRO A 149 -16.62 -11.26 -2.85
N ALA A 150 -16.65 -12.08 -3.92
CA ALA A 150 -16.51 -13.53 -3.78
C ALA A 150 -15.12 -13.94 -3.28
N GLU A 151 -14.06 -13.21 -3.66
CA GLU A 151 -12.71 -13.46 -3.12
C GLU A 151 -12.62 -13.19 -1.61
N VAL A 152 -13.35 -12.19 -1.10
CA VAL A 152 -13.44 -11.92 0.34
C VAL A 152 -14.12 -13.10 1.05
N PHE A 153 -15.27 -13.55 0.56
CA PHE A 153 -16.00 -14.69 1.15
C PHE A 153 -15.18 -15.99 1.11
N ASN A 154 -14.46 -16.24 0.02
CA ASN A 154 -13.60 -17.42 -0.09
C ASN A 154 -12.48 -17.46 0.96
N LYS A 155 -12.16 -16.32 1.58
CA LYS A 155 -11.10 -16.19 2.59
C LYS A 155 -11.62 -16.08 4.02
N ALA A 156 -12.93 -16.05 4.23
CA ALA A 156 -13.54 -15.85 5.55
C ALA A 156 -13.04 -16.84 6.63
N HIS A 157 -12.54 -18.01 6.22
CA HIS A 157 -12.02 -19.04 7.13
C HIS A 157 -10.54 -19.39 6.86
N CYS A 158 -9.87 -18.59 6.04
CA CYS A 158 -8.45 -18.82 5.72
C CYS A 158 -7.57 -17.89 6.54
N PRO A 159 -6.52 -18.39 7.20
CA PRO A 159 -5.57 -17.53 7.88
C PRO A 159 -4.85 -16.64 6.86
N VAL A 160 -4.74 -15.36 7.14
CA VAL A 160 -3.93 -14.42 6.37
C VAL A 160 -2.51 -14.45 6.93
N ARG A 161 -1.55 -14.72 6.07
CA ARG A 161 -0.14 -14.77 6.45
C ARG A 161 0.55 -13.48 6.06
N LEU A 162 1.10 -12.80 7.07
CA LEU A 162 1.92 -11.61 6.92
C LEU A 162 3.37 -11.94 7.29
N CYS A 163 4.31 -11.39 6.54
CA CYS A 163 5.72 -11.38 6.91
C CYS A 163 6.15 -9.93 7.11
N LEU A 164 6.90 -9.69 8.19
CA LEU A 164 7.45 -8.37 8.51
C LEU A 164 8.95 -8.40 8.23
N GLY A 165 9.42 -7.43 7.46
CA GLY A 165 10.83 -7.27 7.16
C GLY A 165 11.60 -6.50 8.22
N PRO A 166 12.92 -6.37 8.06
CA PRO A 166 13.71 -5.49 8.89
C PRO A 166 13.29 -4.03 8.70
N LEU A 167 13.30 -3.27 9.79
CA LEU A 167 13.00 -1.85 9.77
C LEU A 167 14.10 -1.11 9.02
N ILE A 168 13.73 -0.38 7.97
CA ILE A 168 14.63 0.48 7.21
C ILE A 168 14.72 1.82 7.94
N SER A 169 15.89 2.16 8.45
CA SER A 169 16.11 3.40 9.20
C SER A 169 16.06 4.63 8.29
N VAL A 170 15.89 5.80 8.88
CA VAL A 170 15.98 7.09 8.16
C VAL A 170 17.39 7.30 7.60
N GLU A 171 18.40 6.85 8.31
CA GLU A 171 19.79 6.97 7.88
C GLU A 171 20.08 6.13 6.63
N GLU A 172 19.66 4.87 6.61
CA GLU A 172 19.76 4.02 5.40
C GLU A 172 19.06 4.62 4.20
N GLN A 173 17.86 5.19 4.41
CA GLN A 173 17.12 5.88 3.34
C GLN A 173 17.88 7.09 2.81
N ARG A 174 18.46 7.92 3.68
CA ARG A 174 19.26 9.09 3.31
C ARG A 174 20.53 8.72 2.55
N GLN A 175 21.25 7.72 3.03
CA GLN A 175 22.45 7.21 2.38
C GLN A 175 22.14 6.71 0.96
N TYR A 176 21.03 5.98 0.80
CA TYR A 176 20.60 5.53 -0.52
C TYR A 176 20.24 6.70 -1.45
N LEU A 177 19.43 7.64 -0.96
CA LEU A 177 18.99 8.82 -1.73
C LEU A 177 20.13 9.80 -2.05
N ALA A 178 21.26 9.76 -1.34
CA ALA A 178 22.42 10.60 -1.64
C ALA A 178 23.12 10.22 -2.96
N THR A 179 22.95 8.98 -3.41
CA THR A 179 23.65 8.43 -4.60
C THR A 179 22.72 7.88 -5.67
N HIS A 180 21.42 7.79 -5.39
CA HIS A 180 20.43 7.21 -6.29
C HIS A 180 19.25 8.16 -6.55
N THR A 181 18.60 7.97 -7.68
CA THR A 181 17.40 8.70 -8.05
C THR A 181 16.19 8.27 -7.18
N LEU A 182 15.14 9.06 -7.22
CA LEU A 182 13.90 8.76 -6.53
C LEU A 182 13.23 7.49 -7.08
N GLU A 183 13.38 7.22 -8.38
CA GLU A 183 12.88 6.01 -9.02
C GLU A 183 13.62 4.76 -8.52
N GLU A 184 14.95 4.81 -8.48
CA GLU A 184 15.79 3.74 -7.93
C GLU A 184 15.48 3.48 -6.45
N TYR A 185 15.24 4.54 -5.66
CA TYR A 185 14.79 4.42 -4.28
C TYR A 185 13.45 3.68 -4.16
N GLY A 186 12.49 3.98 -5.02
CA GLY A 186 11.22 3.26 -5.08
C GLY A 186 11.40 1.78 -5.43
N LEU A 187 12.28 1.47 -6.39
CA LEU A 187 12.61 0.10 -6.78
C LEU A 187 13.32 -0.66 -5.65
N TRP A 188 14.23 -0.01 -4.95
CA TRP A 188 14.93 -0.56 -3.79
C TRP A 188 13.94 -0.96 -2.68
N LEU A 189 13.03 -0.06 -2.27
CA LEU A 189 11.99 -0.35 -1.28
C LEU A 189 11.06 -1.48 -1.72
N ARG A 190 10.66 -1.48 -3.00
CA ARG A 190 9.81 -2.55 -3.57
C ARG A 190 10.52 -3.90 -3.53
N THR A 191 11.81 -3.94 -3.80
CA THR A 191 12.63 -5.15 -3.74
C THR A 191 12.71 -5.67 -2.30
N TYR A 192 12.89 -4.79 -1.31
CA TYR A 192 12.81 -5.15 0.09
C TYR A 192 11.48 -5.82 0.42
N CYS A 193 10.36 -5.18 0.06
CA CYS A 193 9.02 -5.70 0.31
C CYS A 193 8.76 -7.08 -0.36
N SER A 194 9.44 -7.37 -1.47
CA SER A 194 9.27 -8.64 -2.20
C SER A 194 10.14 -9.79 -1.67
N ARG A 195 11.19 -9.49 -0.90
CA ARG A 195 12.14 -10.48 -0.36
C ARG A 195 11.85 -10.91 1.08
N VAL A 196 10.97 -10.18 1.74
CA VAL A 196 10.51 -10.47 3.11
C VAL A 196 9.66 -11.74 3.19
#